data_10994d529885d3fcd0eea7580abbaa40
#
_entry.id   10994d529885d3fcd0eea7580abbaa40
#
_cell.length_a   1.000
_cell.length_b   1.000
_cell.length_c   1.000
_cell.angle_alpha   90.00
_cell.angle_beta   90.00
_cell.angle_gamma   90.00
#
_symmetry.space_group_name_H-M   'P 1'
#
loop_
_entity.id
_entity.type
_entity.pdbx_description
1 polymer ?
#
loop_
_entity_poly.entity_id
_entity_poly.type
_entity_poly.pdbx_seq_one_letter_code
_entity_poly.pdbx_strand_id
1 'polypeptide(L)'
;MRTDMMRRILFFVAAAIGLLCGLPDMKAQKASLSTDLLGYANFVTMNLDASYPVSRHWSINAGVRYNPFTFDLGEGKEDARNRQQTYLAGVRWWPWNVYSGWWLGGKMQYQEYNTGGIFSRKTREGDRYGAGVAGGYSYMLGRHLNLDFGIGLWGGMDKYSVYECPVCGVTSSPGAKFFILPSDIMVALSYVF
;
A
#
# COMPACT_ATOMS: atom_id res chain seq x y z
N MET A 1 8.51 -22.55 -9.30
CA MET A 1 8.52 -21.10 -9.02
C MET A 1 7.16 -20.54 -8.54
N ARG A 2 6.02 -20.93 -9.14
CA ARG A 2 4.67 -20.46 -8.73
C ARG A 2 4.19 -21.03 -7.39
N THR A 3 4.53 -22.26 -7.09
CA THR A 3 4.17 -22.96 -5.83
C THR A 3 4.93 -22.45 -4.60
N ASP A 4 6.20 -22.04 -4.76
CA ASP A 4 6.98 -21.50 -3.64
C ASP A 4 6.54 -20.09 -3.23
N MET A 5 6.10 -19.29 -4.17
CA MET A 5 5.57 -17.97 -3.88
C MET A 5 4.25 -18.06 -3.10
N MET A 6 3.35 -18.97 -3.48
CA MET A 6 2.08 -19.19 -2.79
C MET A 6 2.30 -19.72 -1.37
N ARG A 7 3.28 -20.60 -1.15
CA ARG A 7 3.67 -21.07 0.19
C ARG A 7 4.20 -19.96 1.08
N ARG A 8 5.01 -19.05 0.53
CA ARG A 8 5.52 -17.88 1.28
C ARG A 8 4.40 -16.93 1.68
N ILE A 9 3.46 -16.64 0.76
CA ILE A 9 2.29 -15.80 1.05
C ILE A 9 1.42 -16.44 2.13
N LEU A 10 1.13 -17.74 2.03
CA LEU A 10 0.37 -18.47 3.06
C LEU A 10 1.08 -18.46 4.43
N PHE A 11 2.41 -18.59 4.43
CA PHE A 11 3.20 -18.56 5.66
C PHE A 11 3.17 -17.17 6.32
N PHE A 12 3.27 -16.09 5.55
CA PHE A 12 3.16 -14.72 6.08
C PHE A 12 1.75 -14.41 6.59
N VAL A 13 0.72 -14.86 5.89
CA VAL A 13 -0.67 -14.72 6.33
C VAL A 13 -0.92 -15.52 7.61
N ALA A 14 -0.45 -16.76 7.68
CA ALA A 14 -0.58 -17.59 8.87
C ALA A 14 0.23 -17.06 10.06
N ALA A 15 1.43 -16.51 9.82
CA ALA A 15 2.24 -15.87 10.85
C ALA A 15 1.58 -14.57 11.37
N ALA A 16 0.97 -13.77 10.50
CA ALA A 16 0.22 -12.58 10.88
C ALA A 16 -1.02 -12.95 11.72
N ILE A 17 -1.76 -13.99 11.35
CA ILE A 17 -2.90 -14.50 12.11
C ILE A 17 -2.43 -15.08 13.46
N GLY A 18 -1.31 -15.79 13.51
CA GLY A 18 -0.75 -16.36 14.74
C GLY A 18 -0.27 -15.30 15.74
N LEU A 19 0.30 -14.19 15.25
CA LEU A 19 0.65 -13.03 16.08
C LEU A 19 -0.58 -12.33 16.68
N LEU A 20 -1.71 -12.33 15.97
CA LEU A 20 -2.97 -11.74 16.45
C LEU A 20 -3.66 -12.59 17.51
N CYS A 21 -3.46 -13.91 17.51
CA CYS A 21 -4.09 -14.81 18.51
C CYS A 21 -3.37 -14.85 19.87
N GLY A 22 -2.16 -14.32 19.99
CA GLY A 22 -1.33 -14.41 21.19
C GLY A 22 -1.38 -13.21 22.15
N LEU A 23 -2.24 -12.22 21.92
CA LEU A 23 -2.28 -11.00 22.73
C LEU A 23 -3.21 -11.17 23.96
N PRO A 24 -2.76 -10.79 25.17
CA PRO A 24 -3.57 -10.94 26.38
C PRO A 24 -4.76 -9.99 26.44
N ASP A 25 -5.81 -10.39 27.16
CA ASP A 25 -7.06 -9.67 27.32
C ASP A 25 -6.93 -8.28 27.97
N MET A 26 -6.86 -7.24 27.17
CA MET A 26 -7.07 -5.86 27.60
C MET A 26 -8.34 -5.29 26.93
N LYS A 27 -9.24 -4.73 27.75
CA LYS A 27 -10.59 -4.25 27.37
C LYS A 27 -10.62 -2.95 26.54
N ALA A 28 -9.66 -2.72 25.65
CA ALA A 28 -9.65 -1.59 24.72
C ALA A 28 -9.42 -2.11 23.30
N GLN A 29 -9.86 -1.37 22.30
CA GLN A 29 -9.60 -1.67 20.88
C GLN A 29 -8.12 -1.93 20.68
N LYS A 30 -7.76 -3.18 20.36
CA LYS A 30 -6.37 -3.67 20.49
C LYS A 30 -5.56 -3.54 19.23
N ALA A 31 -6.20 -3.64 18.08
CA ALA A 31 -5.57 -3.57 16.77
C ALA A 31 -6.65 -3.36 15.70
N SER A 32 -6.25 -2.89 14.54
CA SER A 32 -7.12 -2.94 13.35
C SER A 32 -6.38 -3.53 12.17
N LEU A 33 -7.13 -4.22 11.34
CA LEU A 33 -6.69 -4.73 10.06
C LEU A 33 -7.59 -4.14 8.98
N SER A 34 -7.02 -3.52 7.97
CA SER A 34 -7.78 -2.85 6.92
C SER A 34 -7.31 -3.20 5.53
N THR A 35 -8.25 -3.12 4.60
CA THR A 35 -7.99 -3.27 3.17
C THR A 35 -8.63 -2.13 2.41
N ASP A 36 -7.89 -1.53 1.49
CA ASP A 36 -8.34 -0.41 0.67
C ASP A 36 -9.07 -0.92 -0.58
N LEU A 37 -10.34 -0.60 -0.67
CA LEU A 37 -11.20 -1.02 -1.78
C LEU A 37 -10.82 -0.34 -3.10
N LEU A 38 -10.33 0.91 -3.06
CA LEU A 38 -9.85 1.61 -4.26
C LEU A 38 -8.55 1.01 -4.79
N GLY A 39 -7.75 0.40 -3.93
CA GLY A 39 -6.56 -0.34 -4.35
C GLY A 39 -6.88 -1.46 -5.34
N TYR A 40 -8.01 -2.13 -5.18
CA TYR A 40 -8.46 -3.18 -6.11
C TYR A 40 -8.90 -2.60 -7.46
N ALA A 41 -9.41 -1.37 -7.51
CA ALA A 41 -9.72 -0.69 -8.76
C ALA A 41 -8.45 -0.27 -9.53
N ASN A 42 -7.30 -0.14 -8.85
CA ASN A 42 -6.01 0.13 -9.46
C ASN A 42 -5.31 -1.18 -9.87
N PHE A 43 -5.73 -1.75 -11.02
CA PHE A 43 -5.17 -2.98 -11.58
C PHE A 43 -5.13 -4.15 -10.59
N VAL A 44 -6.17 -4.30 -9.76
CA VAL A 44 -6.29 -5.38 -8.75
C VAL A 44 -5.09 -5.38 -7.77
N THR A 45 -4.65 -4.20 -7.35
CA THR A 45 -3.57 -4.09 -6.37
C THR A 45 -4.02 -4.63 -5.02
N MET A 46 -3.50 -5.78 -4.62
CA MET A 46 -3.74 -6.35 -3.30
C MET A 46 -3.09 -5.47 -2.24
N ASN A 47 -3.79 -5.23 -1.14
CA ASN A 47 -3.30 -4.38 -0.07
C ASN A 47 -3.79 -4.85 1.29
N LEU A 48 -2.97 -4.61 2.29
CA LEU A 48 -3.27 -4.93 3.68
C LEU A 48 -2.54 -3.93 4.58
N ASP A 49 -3.28 -3.30 5.46
CA ASP A 49 -2.76 -2.38 6.46
C ASP A 49 -3.12 -2.86 7.86
N ALA A 50 -2.14 -2.90 8.75
CA ALA A 50 -2.31 -3.22 10.15
C ALA A 50 -2.03 -1.97 10.99
N SER A 51 -2.82 -1.76 12.05
CA SER A 51 -2.62 -0.64 12.96
C SER A 51 -2.74 -1.10 14.41
N TYR A 52 -1.92 -0.52 15.27
CA TYR A 52 -1.88 -0.81 16.70
C TYR A 52 -1.95 0.49 17.51
N PRO A 53 -2.89 0.64 18.45
CA PRO A 53 -3.00 1.82 19.31
C PRO A 53 -1.88 1.79 20.35
N VAL A 54 -1.04 2.81 20.37
CA VAL A 54 0.01 2.99 21.38
C VAL A 54 -0.45 3.89 22.51
N SER A 55 -1.46 4.72 22.28
CA SER A 55 -2.14 5.52 23.29
C SER A 55 -3.55 5.86 22.84
N ARG A 56 -4.30 6.59 23.67
CA ARG A 56 -5.69 7.00 23.38
C ARG A 56 -5.81 7.82 22.08
N HIS A 57 -4.77 8.55 21.71
CA HIS A 57 -4.76 9.47 20.56
C HIS A 57 -3.74 9.09 19.49
N TRP A 58 -2.96 8.02 19.67
CA TRP A 58 -1.91 7.65 18.75
C TRP A 58 -1.96 6.18 18.39
N SER A 59 -1.82 5.90 17.11
CA SER A 59 -1.61 4.54 16.60
C SER A 59 -0.39 4.51 15.68
N ILE A 60 0.30 3.38 15.68
CA ILE A 60 1.30 3.03 14.67
C ILE A 60 0.62 2.17 13.63
N ASN A 61 1.04 2.31 12.38
CA ASN A 61 0.50 1.53 11.29
C ASN A 61 1.61 1.05 10.36
N ALA A 62 1.41 -0.13 9.80
CA ALA A 62 2.26 -0.71 8.78
C ALA A 62 1.38 -1.33 7.70
N GLY A 63 1.82 -1.25 6.45
CA GLY A 63 1.04 -1.79 5.35
C GLY A 63 1.90 -2.28 4.21
N VAL A 64 1.30 -3.16 3.42
CA VAL A 64 1.88 -3.70 2.21
C VAL A 64 0.88 -3.58 1.06
N ARG A 65 1.40 -3.26 -0.13
CA ARG A 65 0.63 -3.28 -1.38
C ARG A 65 1.40 -4.09 -2.40
N TYR A 66 0.71 -4.95 -3.11
CA TYR A 66 1.34 -5.85 -4.07
C TYR A 66 0.48 -6.00 -5.32
N ASN A 67 1.08 -5.72 -6.47
CA ASN A 67 0.46 -5.94 -7.76
C ASN A 67 1.43 -6.71 -8.67
N PRO A 68 1.23 -8.01 -8.87
CA PRO A 68 2.05 -8.82 -9.76
C PRO A 68 1.52 -8.87 -11.20
N PHE A 69 0.34 -8.27 -11.48
CA PHE A 69 -0.39 -8.52 -12.70
C PHE A 69 0.16 -7.74 -13.90
N THR A 70 0.09 -8.39 -15.04
CA THR A 70 0.30 -7.83 -16.37
C THR A 70 -0.94 -8.18 -17.18
N PHE A 71 -1.52 -7.20 -17.85
CA PHE A 71 -2.74 -7.39 -18.63
C PHE A 71 -2.39 -7.31 -20.11
N ASP A 72 -2.67 -8.39 -20.84
CA ASP A 72 -2.58 -8.44 -22.29
C ASP A 72 -3.73 -7.62 -22.90
N LEU A 73 -3.41 -6.62 -23.71
CA LEU A 73 -4.38 -5.76 -24.38
C LEU A 73 -4.75 -6.24 -25.78
N GLY A 74 -4.27 -7.42 -26.20
CA GLY A 74 -4.55 -8.05 -27.48
C GLY A 74 -3.54 -7.75 -28.57
N GLU A 75 -3.72 -8.38 -29.74
CA GLU A 75 -2.78 -8.35 -30.86
C GLU A 75 -2.43 -6.92 -31.30
N GLY A 76 -1.13 -6.64 -31.36
CA GLY A 76 -0.58 -5.35 -31.80
C GLY A 76 -0.50 -4.26 -30.75
N LYS A 77 -0.92 -4.53 -29.51
CA LYS A 77 -0.76 -3.62 -28.36
C LYS A 77 0.25 -4.20 -27.37
N GLU A 78 1.01 -3.32 -26.75
CA GLU A 78 1.90 -3.74 -25.66
C GLU A 78 1.09 -4.06 -24.39
N ASP A 79 1.55 -5.06 -23.64
CA ASP A 79 0.91 -5.44 -22.37
C ASP A 79 0.88 -4.28 -21.39
N ALA A 80 -0.29 -3.99 -20.84
CA ALA A 80 -0.43 -3.03 -19.74
C ALA A 80 0.19 -3.62 -18.47
N ARG A 81 1.30 -3.02 -18.04
CA ARG A 81 2.07 -3.48 -16.90
C ARG A 81 2.09 -2.41 -15.82
N ASN A 82 1.56 -2.74 -14.66
CA ASN A 82 1.60 -1.89 -13.46
C ASN A 82 2.02 -2.73 -12.25
N ARG A 83 3.16 -3.41 -12.39
CA ARG A 83 3.67 -4.23 -11.30
C ARG A 83 4.28 -3.34 -10.24
N GLN A 84 3.86 -3.53 -9.00
CA GLN A 84 4.38 -2.75 -7.87
C GLN A 84 4.38 -3.55 -6.58
N GLN A 85 5.36 -3.23 -5.76
CA GLN A 85 5.47 -3.73 -4.40
C GLN A 85 5.77 -2.54 -3.49
N THR A 86 4.90 -2.29 -2.52
CA THR A 86 5.01 -1.11 -1.65
C THR A 86 4.96 -1.56 -0.21
N TYR A 87 5.87 -1.01 0.58
CA TYR A 87 5.90 -1.12 2.03
C TYR A 87 5.74 0.26 2.63
N LEU A 88 4.92 0.37 3.65
CA LEU A 88 4.73 1.60 4.38
C LEU A 88 4.71 1.35 5.88
N ALA A 89 5.22 2.34 6.62
CA ALA A 89 5.12 2.39 8.07
C ALA A 89 4.87 3.84 8.48
N GLY A 90 4.05 4.04 9.51
CA GLY A 90 3.67 5.38 9.90
C GLY A 90 3.03 5.46 11.27
N VAL A 91 2.60 6.68 11.58
CA VAL A 91 1.86 7.00 12.80
C VAL A 91 0.62 7.79 12.43
N ARG A 92 -0.48 7.60 13.16
CA ARG A 92 -1.70 8.40 13.05
C ARG A 92 -2.04 9.03 14.38
N TRP A 93 -2.41 10.28 14.34
CA TRP A 93 -2.96 11.03 15.46
C TRP A 93 -4.45 11.21 15.30
N TRP A 94 -5.18 10.99 16.39
CA TRP A 94 -6.62 11.01 16.48
C TRP A 94 -7.07 12.06 17.49
N PRO A 95 -7.76 13.12 17.10
CA PRO A 95 -8.21 14.17 18.02
C PRO A 95 -9.09 13.63 19.17
N TRP A 96 -9.86 12.59 18.91
CA TRP A 96 -10.79 11.99 19.90
C TRP A 96 -10.25 10.67 20.44
N ASN A 97 -10.55 9.57 19.82
CA ASN A 97 -10.08 8.24 20.17
C ASN A 97 -9.56 7.52 18.91
N VAL A 98 -8.60 6.63 19.10
CA VAL A 98 -8.08 5.78 18.04
C VAL A 98 -9.22 5.03 17.36
N TYR A 99 -9.17 4.97 16.04
CA TYR A 99 -10.16 4.36 15.16
C TYR A 99 -11.54 5.05 15.11
N SER A 100 -11.65 6.30 15.54
CA SER A 100 -12.93 7.03 15.54
C SER A 100 -12.75 8.47 15.07
N GLY A 101 -13.50 8.85 14.03
CA GLY A 101 -13.57 10.23 13.54
C GLY A 101 -12.34 10.65 12.73
N TRP A 102 -11.97 11.91 12.83
CA TRP A 102 -10.86 12.48 12.07
C TRP A 102 -9.51 11.94 12.53
N TRP A 103 -8.58 11.82 11.58
CA TRP A 103 -7.20 11.47 11.87
C TRP A 103 -6.25 12.21 10.93
N LEU A 104 -5.03 12.43 11.42
CA LEU A 104 -3.88 12.91 10.67
C LEU A 104 -2.74 11.91 10.83
N GLY A 105 -1.97 11.68 9.78
CA GLY A 105 -0.88 10.71 9.82
C GLY A 105 0.35 11.15 9.05
N GLY A 106 1.50 10.66 9.53
CA GLY A 106 2.76 10.70 8.82
C GLY A 106 3.22 9.29 8.54
N LYS A 107 3.83 9.08 7.38
CA LYS A 107 4.34 7.77 6.96
C LYS A 107 5.67 7.87 6.24
N MET A 108 6.43 6.79 6.31
CA MET A 108 7.53 6.49 5.41
C MET A 108 7.08 5.38 4.46
N GLN A 109 7.50 5.47 3.20
CA GLN A 109 7.09 4.53 2.17
C GLN A 109 8.26 4.20 1.25
N TYR A 110 8.39 2.91 0.93
CA TYR A 110 9.25 2.37 -0.10
C TYR A 110 8.41 1.64 -1.13
N GLN A 111 8.68 1.88 -2.40
CA GLN A 111 7.96 1.29 -3.53
C GLN A 111 8.91 0.87 -4.62
N GLU A 112 8.88 -0.42 -4.97
CA GLU A 112 9.41 -0.94 -6.22
C GLU A 112 8.30 -0.92 -7.27
N TYR A 113 8.62 -0.47 -8.47
CA TYR A 113 7.63 -0.44 -9.55
C TYR A 113 8.23 -0.79 -10.90
N ASN A 114 7.40 -1.42 -11.73
CA ASN A 114 7.71 -1.68 -13.13
C ASN A 114 6.43 -1.39 -13.94
N THR A 115 6.44 -0.26 -14.63
CA THR A 115 5.29 0.24 -15.39
C THR A 115 5.64 0.37 -16.87
N GLY A 116 4.73 -0.07 -17.74
CA GLY A 116 4.87 0.03 -19.19
C GLY A 116 3.56 -0.28 -19.91
N GLY A 117 3.47 0.09 -21.17
CA GLY A 117 2.33 -0.26 -22.03
C GLY A 117 1.03 0.51 -21.77
N ILE A 118 0.90 1.32 -20.69
CA ILE A 118 -0.35 2.01 -20.34
C ILE A 118 -0.46 3.34 -21.07
N PHE A 119 0.56 4.20 -20.96
CA PHE A 119 0.58 5.54 -21.57
C PHE A 119 1.74 5.73 -22.55
N SER A 120 2.73 4.85 -22.56
CA SER A 120 3.94 4.93 -23.38
C SER A 120 4.47 3.54 -23.66
N ARG A 121 5.05 3.36 -24.86
CA ARG A 121 5.79 2.15 -25.22
C ARG A 121 7.05 1.91 -24.39
N LYS A 122 7.51 2.94 -23.66
CA LYS A 122 8.70 2.84 -22.81
C LYS A 122 8.33 2.17 -21.49
N THR A 123 9.10 1.17 -21.12
CA THR A 123 9.02 0.55 -19.80
C THR A 123 9.89 1.33 -18.82
N ARG A 124 9.34 1.68 -17.68
CA ARG A 124 10.06 2.31 -16.58
C ARG A 124 10.04 1.39 -15.37
N GLU A 125 11.21 1.12 -14.86
CA GLU A 125 11.44 0.34 -13.66
C GLU A 125 12.25 1.17 -12.67
N GLY A 126 11.95 1.07 -11.38
CA GLY A 126 12.68 1.85 -10.39
C GLY A 126 12.16 1.68 -8.99
N ASP A 127 12.89 2.37 -8.10
CA ASP A 127 12.65 2.39 -6.66
C ASP A 127 12.32 3.80 -6.22
N ARG A 128 11.21 3.93 -5.49
CA ARG A 128 10.80 5.19 -4.85
C ARG A 128 10.85 5.03 -3.34
N TYR A 129 11.45 5.99 -2.69
CA TYR A 129 11.45 6.05 -1.23
C TYR A 129 11.26 7.48 -0.75
N GLY A 130 10.51 7.64 0.32
CA GLY A 130 10.20 8.95 0.81
C GLY A 130 9.27 8.95 1.99
N ALA A 131 8.77 10.14 2.32
CA ALA A 131 7.84 10.37 3.39
C ALA A 131 6.54 11.01 2.87
N GLY A 132 5.48 10.85 3.62
CA GLY A 132 4.17 11.39 3.27
C GLY A 132 3.35 11.80 4.47
N VAL A 133 2.35 12.61 4.20
CA VAL A 133 1.33 13.01 5.16
C VAL A 133 -0.04 12.69 4.59
N ALA A 134 -0.94 12.26 5.46
CA ALA A 134 -2.30 11.93 5.08
C ALA A 134 -3.27 12.36 6.16
N GLY A 135 -4.51 12.61 5.78
CA GLY A 135 -5.59 12.86 6.69
C GLY A 135 -6.86 12.18 6.21
N GLY A 136 -7.75 11.92 7.12
CA GLY A 136 -8.97 11.23 6.77
C GLY A 136 -9.98 11.16 7.91
N TYR A 137 -11.00 10.36 7.66
CA TYR A 137 -12.10 10.14 8.59
C TYR A 137 -12.45 8.66 8.67
N SER A 138 -12.58 8.16 9.89
CA SER A 138 -12.99 6.79 10.18
C SER A 138 -14.44 6.79 10.66
N TYR A 139 -15.31 6.21 9.85
CA TYR A 139 -16.73 6.07 10.15
C TYR A 139 -17.01 4.67 10.73
N MET A 140 -17.52 4.62 11.95
CA MET A 140 -17.87 3.36 12.59
C MET A 140 -19.18 2.82 12.03
N LEU A 141 -19.12 1.69 11.31
CA LEU A 141 -20.30 0.95 10.84
C LEU A 141 -20.89 0.06 11.94
N GLY A 142 -20.07 -0.32 12.90
CA GLY A 142 -20.46 -1.22 13.99
C GLY A 142 -19.39 -1.32 15.06
N ARG A 143 -19.50 -2.31 15.93
CA ARG A 143 -18.56 -2.49 17.06
C ARG A 143 -17.13 -2.83 16.62
N HIS A 144 -16.99 -3.52 15.49
CA HIS A 144 -15.73 -4.06 14.99
C HIS A 144 -15.46 -3.64 13.55
N LEU A 145 -16.34 -2.91 12.91
CA LEU A 145 -16.23 -2.59 11.49
C LEU A 145 -16.27 -1.08 11.28
N ASN A 146 -15.22 -0.56 10.63
CA ASN A 146 -15.11 0.83 10.24
C ASN A 146 -14.95 0.96 8.73
N LEU A 147 -15.41 2.08 8.21
CA LEU A 147 -15.13 2.54 6.86
C LEU A 147 -14.22 3.77 6.96
N ASP A 148 -13.00 3.64 6.44
CA ASP A 148 -11.99 4.67 6.53
C ASP A 148 -11.85 5.39 5.19
N PHE A 149 -11.95 6.71 5.23
CA PHE A 149 -11.69 7.59 4.10
C PHE A 149 -10.39 8.31 4.33
N GLY A 150 -9.58 8.47 3.28
CA GLY A 150 -8.31 9.17 3.41
C GLY A 150 -7.83 9.78 2.12
N ILE A 151 -7.05 10.83 2.28
CA ILE A 151 -6.29 11.46 1.20
C ILE A 151 -4.96 11.94 1.75
N GLY A 152 -3.92 11.85 0.95
CA GLY A 152 -2.58 12.27 1.34
C GLY A 152 -1.68 12.59 0.17
N LEU A 153 -0.49 13.02 0.52
CA LEU A 153 0.61 13.27 -0.39
C LEU A 153 1.85 12.57 0.13
N TRP A 154 2.66 12.05 -0.77
CA TRP A 154 3.99 11.57 -0.42
C TRP A 154 5.01 12.02 -1.44
N GLY A 155 6.23 12.21 -1.00
CA GLY A 155 7.32 12.66 -1.84
C GLY A 155 8.65 12.11 -1.37
N GLY A 156 9.62 12.14 -2.27
CA GLY A 156 10.94 11.61 -2.01
C GLY A 156 11.75 11.48 -3.28
N MET A 157 12.63 10.50 -3.31
CA MET A 157 13.51 10.21 -4.45
C MET A 157 13.00 9.02 -5.25
N ASP A 158 12.97 9.18 -6.57
CA ASP A 158 12.67 8.15 -7.58
C ASP A 158 13.97 7.84 -8.32
N LYS A 159 14.52 6.65 -8.12
CA LYS A 159 15.64 6.12 -8.88
C LYS A 159 15.09 5.18 -9.93
N TYR A 160 15.26 5.49 -11.19
CA TYR A 160 14.64 4.74 -12.28
C TYR A 160 15.57 4.45 -13.44
N SER A 161 15.26 3.38 -14.15
CA SER A 161 15.82 3.05 -15.46
C SER A 161 14.71 3.02 -16.50
N VAL A 162 14.98 3.55 -17.67
CA VAL A 162 14.03 3.56 -18.79
C VAL A 162 14.55 2.61 -19.86
N TYR A 163 13.68 1.72 -20.32
CA TYR A 163 13.96 0.77 -21.41
C TYR A 163 13.11 1.17 -22.62
N GLU A 164 13.74 1.34 -23.77
CA GLU A 164 13.03 1.70 -25.03
C GLU A 164 12.33 0.50 -25.65
N CYS A 165 12.81 -0.71 -25.35
CA CYS A 165 12.25 -1.95 -25.85
C CYS A 165 12.13 -2.97 -24.71
N PRO A 166 10.92 -3.52 -24.47
CA PRO A 166 10.70 -4.52 -23.39
C PRO A 166 11.47 -5.83 -23.59
N VAL A 167 11.86 -6.13 -24.83
CA VAL A 167 12.49 -7.41 -25.23
C VAL A 167 13.99 -7.25 -25.49
N CYS A 168 14.45 -6.06 -25.92
CA CYS A 168 15.82 -5.86 -26.38
C CYS A 168 16.83 -5.58 -25.26
N GLY A 169 16.38 -5.28 -24.04
CA GLY A 169 17.27 -5.03 -22.90
C GLY A 169 18.16 -3.78 -23.01
N VAL A 170 17.94 -2.93 -24.02
CA VAL A 170 18.72 -1.70 -24.20
C VAL A 170 18.26 -0.67 -23.19
N THR A 171 19.09 -0.40 -22.19
CA THR A 171 18.86 0.64 -21.18
C THR A 171 19.11 2.01 -21.80
N SER A 172 18.10 2.87 -21.85
CA SER A 172 18.27 4.18 -22.47
C SER A 172 18.90 5.22 -21.53
N SER A 173 18.61 5.23 -20.23
CA SER A 173 19.38 5.98 -19.22
C SER A 173 18.89 5.71 -17.78
N PRO A 174 19.80 5.53 -16.82
CA PRO A 174 19.48 5.63 -15.41
C PRO A 174 19.25 7.10 -15.03
N GLY A 175 18.26 7.35 -14.17
CA GLY A 175 17.94 8.68 -13.69
C GLY A 175 17.53 8.68 -12.22
N ALA A 176 17.69 9.83 -11.60
CA ALA A 176 17.13 10.08 -10.27
C ALA A 176 16.40 11.42 -10.28
N LYS A 177 15.21 11.47 -9.70
CA LYS A 177 14.43 12.70 -9.61
C LYS A 177 13.68 12.77 -8.29
N PHE A 178 13.46 13.99 -7.82
CA PHE A 178 12.50 14.24 -6.76
C PHE A 178 11.08 14.13 -7.30
N PHE A 179 10.15 13.60 -6.51
CA PHE A 179 8.76 13.50 -6.87
C PHE A 179 7.85 13.90 -5.68
N ILE A 180 6.66 14.37 -6.01
CA ILE A 180 5.53 14.49 -5.09
C ILE A 180 4.32 13.89 -5.80
N LEU A 181 3.65 12.96 -5.16
CA LEU A 181 2.51 12.25 -5.71
C LEU A 181 1.36 12.22 -4.71
N PRO A 182 0.10 12.26 -5.16
CA PRO A 182 -1.03 11.95 -4.31
C PRO A 182 -0.91 10.52 -3.80
N SER A 183 -1.28 10.33 -2.55
CA SER A 183 -1.30 9.02 -1.91
C SER A 183 -2.49 8.92 -0.97
N ASP A 184 -2.74 7.72 -0.46
CA ASP A 184 -3.81 7.48 0.51
C ASP A 184 -5.19 8.00 0.06
N ILE A 185 -5.40 8.11 -1.28
CA ILE A 185 -6.75 8.21 -1.82
C ILE A 185 -7.37 6.84 -1.59
N MET A 186 -8.03 6.70 -0.44
CA MET A 186 -8.48 5.39 0.01
C MET A 186 -9.93 5.45 0.50
N VAL A 187 -10.61 4.36 0.23
CA VAL A 187 -11.84 3.93 0.88
C VAL A 187 -11.58 2.54 1.41
N ALA A 188 -11.23 2.44 2.68
CA ALA A 188 -10.78 1.19 3.27
C ALA A 188 -11.81 0.63 4.22
N LEU A 189 -11.95 -0.69 4.20
CA LEU A 189 -12.72 -1.43 5.19
C LEU A 189 -11.76 -1.91 6.27
N SER A 190 -12.05 -1.53 7.52
CA SER A 190 -11.19 -1.82 8.67
C SER A 190 -11.94 -2.67 9.68
N TYR A 191 -11.33 -3.77 10.08
CA TYR A 191 -11.82 -4.58 11.20
C TYR A 191 -11.00 -4.25 12.45
N VAL A 192 -11.71 -3.86 13.52
CA VAL A 192 -11.13 -3.46 14.81
C VAL A 192 -11.40 -4.54 15.83
N PHE A 193 -10.34 -5.07 16.44
CA PHE A 193 -10.37 -6.18 17.41
C PHE A 193 -10.65 -5.71 18.83
#